data_ab07674e2f724b3d77856f2f8feadcb3
#
_entry.id   ab07674e2f724b3d77856f2f8feadcb3
#
_cell.length_a   1.000
_cell.length_b   1.000
_cell.length_c   1.000
_cell.angle_alpha   90.00
_cell.angle_beta   90.00
_cell.angle_gamma   90.00
#
_symmetry.space_group_name_H-M   'P 1'
#
loop_
_entity.id
_entity.type
_entity.pdbx_description
1 polymer ?
#
loop_
_entity_poly.entity_id
_entity_poly.type
_entity_poly.pdbx_seq_one_letter_code
_entity_poly.pdbx_strand_id
1 'polypeptide(L)'
;MKLTVLGCSGGIGGAHRRTTAYLVDDDILLDGGSGVGDLDYEELVRIDHVFVSHAHLDHVAFIPFLVDTVGEERRRPITVYGNAETLRILRSHLFNWLIWPDFSTIPDRSAPFLRYQEVRVGEAIRLGERTIRPLPALHTVPALGYCLDSGQGKLVFTGDTTYSDELIEHINRISDLRYLIVEAAFPDAQQGLALASRHMCPSLLARLLDQIKGDPQVLITHLKPGKGERIMTEILSYQGRLSPRRLESGMRLEF
;
A
#
# COMPACT_ATOMS: atom_id res chain seq x y z
N MET A 1 5.51 8.38 -13.90
CA MET A 1 5.77 7.26 -12.96
C MET A 1 5.15 5.97 -13.49
N LYS A 2 5.77 4.85 -13.16
CA LYS A 2 5.28 3.50 -13.45
C LYS A 2 5.11 2.76 -12.13
N LEU A 3 3.94 2.21 -11.86
CA LEU A 3 3.72 1.31 -10.72
C LEU A 3 3.62 -0.12 -11.23
N THR A 4 4.44 -1.02 -10.66
CA THR A 4 4.39 -2.47 -10.90
C THR A 4 3.79 -3.16 -9.68
N VAL A 5 2.78 -4.00 -9.88
CA VAL A 5 2.10 -4.75 -8.82
C VAL A 5 2.89 -6.02 -8.51
N LEU A 6 3.61 -6.04 -7.40
CA LEU A 6 4.33 -7.23 -6.92
C LEU A 6 3.39 -8.17 -6.16
N GLY A 7 2.44 -7.59 -5.41
CA GLY A 7 1.44 -8.31 -4.65
C GLY A 7 0.22 -7.44 -4.36
N CYS A 8 -0.97 -8.03 -4.37
CA CYS A 8 -2.24 -7.32 -4.16
C CYS A 8 -3.31 -8.19 -3.47
N SER A 9 -2.89 -9.29 -2.84
CA SER A 9 -3.81 -10.20 -2.14
C SER A 9 -3.92 -9.86 -0.66
N GLY A 10 -5.13 -9.93 -0.10
CA GLY A 10 -5.38 -9.81 1.34
C GLY A 10 -4.97 -11.06 2.14
N GLY A 11 -4.02 -11.85 1.66
CA GLY A 11 -3.46 -13.02 2.33
C GLY A 11 -2.65 -13.90 1.38
N ILE A 12 -2.11 -14.99 1.90
CA ILE A 12 -1.27 -15.93 1.16
C ILE A 12 -2.09 -17.13 0.64
N GLY A 13 -1.53 -17.87 -0.31
CA GLY A 13 -2.10 -19.14 -0.80
C GLY A 13 -1.95 -19.29 -2.31
N GLY A 14 -1.05 -20.18 -2.72
CA GLY A 14 -0.72 -20.45 -4.11
C GLY A 14 0.41 -19.58 -4.67
N ALA A 15 0.92 -19.98 -5.83
CA ALA A 15 2.15 -19.43 -6.42
C ALA A 15 2.07 -17.93 -6.79
N HIS A 16 0.86 -17.41 -7.02
CA HIS A 16 0.65 -16.03 -7.52
C HIS A 16 -0.10 -15.13 -6.52
N ARG A 17 -0.23 -15.55 -5.26
CA ARG A 17 -0.91 -14.76 -4.23
C ARG A 17 0.10 -14.20 -3.27
N ARG A 18 0.60 -13.02 -3.61
CA ARG A 18 1.49 -12.22 -2.78
C ARG A 18 0.69 -11.13 -2.08
N THR A 19 1.04 -10.86 -0.82
CA THR A 19 0.44 -9.78 -0.07
C THR A 19 0.98 -8.44 -0.53
N THR A 20 0.34 -7.35 -0.11
CA THR A 20 0.45 -6.01 -0.67
C THR A 20 1.89 -5.50 -0.77
N ALA A 21 2.34 -5.28 -1.99
CA ALA A 21 3.60 -4.61 -2.31
C ALA A 21 3.54 -4.06 -3.74
N TYR A 22 3.85 -2.78 -3.90
CA TYR A 22 3.90 -2.12 -5.20
C TYR A 22 5.25 -1.44 -5.38
N LEU A 23 5.92 -1.73 -6.51
CA LEU A 23 7.15 -1.06 -6.91
C LEU A 23 6.81 0.13 -7.80
N VAL A 24 7.21 1.33 -7.39
CA VAL A 24 7.05 2.55 -8.17
C VAL A 24 8.41 2.93 -8.74
N ASP A 25 8.47 3.05 -10.06
CA ASP A 25 9.69 3.13 -10.85
C ASP A 25 10.65 1.98 -10.46
N ASP A 26 11.84 2.28 -9.91
CA ASP A 26 12.82 1.27 -9.52
C ASP A 26 13.25 1.38 -8.04
N ASP A 27 12.81 2.41 -7.32
CA ASP A 27 13.40 2.81 -6.05
C ASP A 27 12.40 3.04 -4.91
N ILE A 28 11.09 2.98 -5.17
CA ILE A 28 10.05 3.21 -4.15
C ILE A 28 9.17 1.99 -4.03
N LEU A 29 8.96 1.52 -2.80
CA LEU A 29 7.92 0.56 -2.45
C LEU A 29 6.75 1.26 -1.76
N LEU A 30 5.52 0.91 -2.16
CA LEU A 30 4.33 1.10 -1.34
C LEU A 30 4.01 -0.25 -0.70
N ASP A 31 4.13 -0.30 0.62
CA ASP A 31 4.10 -1.50 1.45
C ASP A 31 5.20 -2.53 1.11
N GLY A 32 5.49 -3.38 2.07
CA GLY A 32 6.50 -4.41 2.00
C GLY A 32 5.93 -5.78 2.37
N GLY A 33 4.83 -6.18 1.73
CA GLY A 33 4.28 -7.52 1.86
C GLY A 33 5.10 -8.56 1.09
N SER A 34 4.57 -9.79 0.99
CA SER A 34 5.32 -10.93 0.44
C SER A 34 5.68 -10.81 -1.04
N GLY A 35 5.07 -9.85 -1.77
CA GLY A 35 5.42 -9.56 -3.16
C GLY A 35 6.86 -9.06 -3.34
N VAL A 36 7.45 -8.43 -2.32
CA VAL A 36 8.86 -7.99 -2.34
C VAL A 36 9.82 -9.16 -2.58
N GLY A 37 9.50 -10.36 -2.10
CA GLY A 37 10.33 -11.54 -2.27
C GLY A 37 10.40 -12.09 -3.70
N ASP A 38 9.65 -11.55 -4.64
CA ASP A 38 9.71 -11.92 -6.05
C ASP A 38 10.65 -11.02 -6.86
N LEU A 39 11.21 -9.95 -6.26
CA LEU A 39 12.24 -9.11 -6.86
C LEU A 39 13.61 -9.82 -6.87
N ASP A 40 14.39 -9.60 -7.93
CA ASP A 40 15.76 -10.06 -7.95
C ASP A 40 16.69 -9.17 -7.07
N TYR A 41 17.92 -9.63 -6.84
CA TYR A 41 18.87 -8.95 -5.95
C TYR A 41 19.19 -7.52 -6.41
N GLU A 42 19.38 -7.32 -7.70
CA GLU A 42 19.69 -6.02 -8.29
C GLU A 42 18.50 -5.05 -8.18
N GLU A 43 17.28 -5.55 -8.26
CA GLU A 43 16.06 -4.77 -8.01
C GLU A 43 15.96 -4.37 -6.54
N LEU A 44 16.20 -5.31 -5.61
CA LEU A 44 16.18 -5.04 -4.16
C LEU A 44 17.23 -3.98 -3.77
N VAL A 45 18.43 -4.03 -4.34
CA VAL A 45 19.50 -3.04 -4.08
C VAL A 45 19.10 -1.61 -4.47
N ARG A 46 18.22 -1.44 -5.45
CA ARG A 46 17.76 -0.11 -5.91
C ARG A 46 16.73 0.55 -5.02
N ILE A 47 16.08 -0.19 -4.11
CA ILE A 47 15.00 0.34 -3.26
C ILE A 47 15.57 1.35 -2.26
N ASP A 48 15.26 2.62 -2.42
CA ASP A 48 15.66 3.71 -1.51
C ASP A 48 14.57 4.07 -0.50
N HIS A 49 13.30 3.88 -0.86
CA HIS A 49 12.15 4.40 -0.12
C HIS A 49 11.07 3.34 0.05
N VAL A 50 10.55 3.18 1.26
CA VAL A 50 9.41 2.28 1.55
C VAL A 50 8.33 3.10 2.26
N PHE A 51 7.19 3.30 1.63
CA PHE A 51 6.02 3.97 2.20
C PHE A 51 5.08 2.92 2.76
N VAL A 52 4.91 2.91 4.06
CA VAL A 52 4.09 1.92 4.78
C VAL A 52 2.72 2.50 5.06
N SER A 53 1.68 1.80 4.58
CA SER A 53 0.30 2.17 4.85
C SER A 53 -0.05 1.96 6.33
N HIS A 54 0.26 0.79 6.89
CA HIS A 54 0.03 0.44 8.29
C HIS A 54 0.87 -0.78 8.71
N ALA A 55 0.82 -1.15 10.00
CA ALA A 55 1.75 -2.12 10.58
C ALA A 55 1.31 -3.60 10.54
N HIS A 56 0.25 -3.97 9.80
CA HIS A 56 -0.11 -5.39 9.66
C HIS A 56 0.94 -6.16 8.86
N LEU A 57 1.16 -7.43 9.21
CA LEU A 57 2.26 -8.22 8.65
C LEU A 57 2.17 -8.44 7.15
N ASP A 58 0.97 -8.52 6.57
CA ASP A 58 0.77 -8.63 5.13
C ASP A 58 1.17 -7.37 4.35
N HIS A 59 1.52 -6.28 5.07
CA HIS A 59 2.04 -5.03 4.50
C HIS A 59 3.50 -4.75 4.88
N VAL A 60 4.08 -5.43 5.88
CA VAL A 60 5.42 -5.06 6.39
C VAL A 60 6.39 -6.23 6.54
N ALA A 61 5.92 -7.49 6.42
CA ALA A 61 6.71 -8.67 6.78
C ALA A 61 8.01 -8.83 5.98
N PHE A 62 8.12 -8.28 4.78
CA PHE A 62 9.31 -8.40 3.94
C PHE A 62 10.25 -7.20 4.03
N ILE A 63 9.90 -6.14 4.75
CA ILE A 63 10.82 -5.00 5.00
C ILE A 63 12.07 -5.46 5.76
N PRO A 64 11.99 -6.28 6.82
CA PRO A 64 13.18 -6.81 7.50
C PRO A 64 14.11 -7.60 6.57
N PHE A 65 13.55 -8.48 5.75
CA PHE A 65 14.33 -9.27 4.78
C PHE A 65 14.98 -8.38 3.72
N LEU A 66 14.27 -7.38 3.19
CA LEU A 66 14.84 -6.42 2.26
C LEU A 66 16.08 -5.74 2.85
N VAL A 67 15.96 -5.15 4.05
CA VAL A 67 17.08 -4.41 4.67
C VAL A 67 18.25 -5.34 4.98
N ASP A 68 17.99 -6.54 5.48
CA ASP A 68 18.99 -7.55 5.78
C ASP A 68 19.75 -8.00 4.51
N THR A 69 19.01 -8.23 3.43
CA THR A 69 19.57 -8.71 2.18
C THR A 69 20.53 -7.71 1.52
N VAL A 70 20.20 -6.40 1.57
CA VAL A 70 20.93 -5.41 0.76
C VAL A 70 21.69 -4.37 1.58
N GLY A 71 21.57 -4.37 2.91
CA GLY A 71 22.07 -3.29 3.77
C GLY A 71 23.58 -3.04 3.60
N GLU A 72 24.40 -4.09 3.51
CA GLU A 72 25.87 -4.00 3.38
C GLU A 72 26.31 -3.46 2.02
N GLU A 73 25.56 -3.75 0.95
CA GLU A 73 25.91 -3.30 -0.42
C GLU A 73 25.55 -1.83 -0.67
N ARG A 74 24.70 -1.27 0.18
CA ARG A 74 24.15 0.05 -0.04
C ARG A 74 25.01 1.14 0.57
N ARG A 75 25.18 2.24 -0.18
CA ARG A 75 25.87 3.45 0.31
C ARG A 75 24.93 4.40 1.06
N ARG A 76 23.63 4.18 0.99
CA ARG A 76 22.59 5.00 1.64
C ARG A 76 21.59 4.10 2.34
N PRO A 77 21.06 4.51 3.49
CA PRO A 77 20.02 3.76 4.18
C PRO A 77 18.74 3.68 3.34
N ILE A 78 18.00 2.59 3.50
CA ILE A 78 16.61 2.54 3.09
C ILE A 78 15.82 3.43 4.06
N THR A 79 14.96 4.31 3.53
CA THR A 79 14.10 5.16 4.36
C THR A 79 12.69 4.60 4.38
N VAL A 80 12.20 4.25 5.58
CA VAL A 80 10.83 3.81 5.81
C VAL A 80 9.99 4.99 6.27
N TYR A 81 8.94 5.29 5.51
CA TYR A 81 7.97 6.35 5.75
C TYR A 81 6.68 5.74 6.32
N GLY A 82 6.08 6.40 7.29
CA GLY A 82 4.80 6.00 7.89
C GLY A 82 4.32 7.04 8.90
N ASN A 83 3.10 6.90 9.39
CA ASN A 83 2.66 7.72 10.52
C ASN A 83 3.45 7.35 11.79
N ALA A 84 3.45 8.25 12.77
CA ALA A 84 4.23 8.09 14.01
C ALA A 84 3.97 6.75 14.70
N GLU A 85 2.72 6.31 14.76
CA GLU A 85 2.33 5.07 15.46
C GLU A 85 2.76 3.82 14.69
N THR A 86 2.60 3.80 13.36
CA THR A 86 3.12 2.71 12.51
C THR A 86 4.63 2.54 12.69
N LEU A 87 5.39 3.64 12.64
CA LEU A 87 6.83 3.60 12.84
C LEU A 87 7.21 3.16 14.26
N ARG A 88 6.44 3.58 15.29
CA ARG A 88 6.63 3.11 16.67
C ARG A 88 6.42 1.60 16.79
N ILE A 89 5.37 1.07 16.16
CA ILE A 89 5.08 -0.38 16.14
C ILE A 89 6.22 -1.15 15.48
N LEU A 90 6.69 -0.72 14.30
CA LEU A 90 7.80 -1.38 13.62
C LEU A 90 9.06 -1.43 14.49
N ARG A 91 9.43 -0.32 15.14
CA ARG A 91 10.59 -0.27 16.05
C ARG A 91 10.41 -1.14 17.28
N SER A 92 9.21 -1.13 17.90
CA SER A 92 8.99 -1.80 19.19
C SER A 92 8.74 -3.30 19.05
N HIS A 93 8.20 -3.74 17.92
CA HIS A 93 7.71 -5.11 17.78
C HIS A 93 8.34 -5.90 16.62
N LEU A 94 9.03 -5.24 15.69
CA LEU A 94 9.68 -5.91 14.57
C LEU A 94 11.20 -5.75 14.63
N PHE A 95 11.71 -4.52 14.58
CA PHE A 95 13.15 -4.19 14.62
C PHE A 95 13.62 -3.94 16.06
N ASN A 96 13.53 -4.95 16.93
CA ASN A 96 13.66 -4.81 18.39
C ASN A 96 14.72 -5.71 19.03
N TRP A 97 15.62 -6.29 18.22
CA TRP A 97 16.65 -7.25 18.64
C TRP A 97 16.12 -8.61 19.15
N LEU A 98 14.78 -8.77 19.23
CA LEU A 98 14.13 -10.02 19.64
C LEU A 98 13.50 -10.73 18.44
N ILE A 99 12.77 -10.00 17.59
CA ILE A 99 12.20 -10.54 16.35
C ILE A 99 13.20 -10.36 15.20
N TRP A 100 13.75 -9.13 15.05
CA TRP A 100 14.73 -8.81 14.02
C TRP A 100 15.71 -7.74 14.51
N PRO A 101 16.97 -7.70 13.98
CA PRO A 101 17.93 -6.66 14.35
C PRO A 101 17.40 -5.25 14.12
N ASP A 102 17.79 -4.31 14.97
CA ASP A 102 17.49 -2.90 14.78
C ASP A 102 18.48 -2.26 13.80
N PHE A 103 18.17 -2.34 12.53
CA PHE A 103 18.97 -1.78 11.44
C PHE A 103 19.08 -0.25 11.44
N SER A 104 18.33 0.44 12.29
CA SER A 104 18.55 1.87 12.51
C SER A 104 19.78 2.17 13.37
N THR A 105 20.44 1.12 13.87
CA THR A 105 21.67 1.20 14.67
C THR A 105 22.84 0.43 14.07
N ILE A 106 22.67 -0.29 12.96
CA ILE A 106 23.65 -1.11 12.27
C ILE A 106 24.01 -0.48 10.90
N PRO A 107 25.29 -0.47 10.49
CA PRO A 107 26.49 -0.86 11.25
C PRO A 107 26.78 0.09 12.40
N ASP A 108 26.41 1.33 12.29
CA ASP A 108 26.42 2.35 13.35
C ASP A 108 25.33 3.40 13.15
N ARG A 109 25.04 4.19 14.17
CA ARG A 109 23.95 5.20 14.16
C ARG A 109 24.18 6.37 13.21
N SER A 110 25.41 6.62 12.80
CA SER A 110 25.73 7.73 11.86
C SER A 110 25.48 7.33 10.41
N ALA A 111 25.63 6.03 10.11
CA ALA A 111 25.45 5.45 8.77
C ALA A 111 24.63 4.13 8.84
N PRO A 112 23.38 4.16 9.33
CA PRO A 112 22.58 2.97 9.51
C PRO A 112 22.08 2.41 8.17
N PHE A 113 21.69 1.12 8.14
CA PHE A 113 21.04 0.53 6.97
C PHE A 113 19.61 0.99 6.77
N LEU A 114 18.94 1.40 7.86
CA LEU A 114 17.54 1.79 7.88
C LEU A 114 17.37 3.16 8.55
N ARG A 115 16.53 4.02 7.98
CA ARG A 115 16.04 5.25 8.60
C ARG A 115 14.53 5.27 8.63
N TYR A 116 13.97 5.97 9.61
CA TYR A 116 12.53 6.19 9.72
C TYR A 116 12.22 7.66 9.51
N GLN A 117 11.19 7.92 8.72
CA GLN A 117 10.69 9.27 8.50
C GLN A 117 9.18 9.31 8.73
N GLU A 118 8.76 10.06 9.76
CA GLU A 118 7.35 10.31 10.01
C GLU A 118 6.76 11.15 8.87
N VAL A 119 5.53 10.80 8.47
CA VAL A 119 4.72 11.54 7.49
C VAL A 119 3.31 11.73 8.03
N ARG A 120 2.66 12.82 7.58
CA ARG A 120 1.32 13.20 8.03
C ARG A 120 0.38 13.37 6.84
N VAL A 121 -0.91 13.12 7.07
CA VAL A 121 -1.95 13.33 6.06
C VAL A 121 -1.81 14.72 5.42
N GLY A 122 -1.80 14.77 4.09
CA GLY A 122 -1.70 15.99 3.29
C GLY A 122 -0.28 16.53 3.12
N GLU A 123 0.72 16.04 3.86
CA GLU A 123 2.13 16.43 3.69
C GLU A 123 2.66 15.97 2.32
N ALA A 124 3.39 16.84 1.61
CA ALA A 124 3.99 16.50 0.33
C ALA A 124 5.44 16.05 0.50
N ILE A 125 5.72 14.79 0.25
CA ILE A 125 7.07 14.23 0.22
C ILE A 125 7.56 14.28 -1.24
N ARG A 126 8.61 15.05 -1.49
CA ARG A 126 9.20 15.20 -2.83
C ARG A 126 10.42 14.32 -3.00
N LEU A 127 10.41 13.47 -4.02
CA LEU A 127 11.51 12.59 -4.41
C LEU A 127 11.87 12.87 -5.88
N GLY A 128 12.78 13.82 -6.08
CA GLY A 128 13.03 14.39 -7.40
C GLY A 128 11.80 15.14 -7.91
N GLU A 129 11.32 14.79 -9.10
CA GLU A 129 10.11 15.36 -9.71
C GLU A 129 8.82 14.66 -9.24
N ARG A 130 8.93 13.57 -8.50
CA ARG A 130 7.80 12.81 -7.97
C ARG A 130 7.33 13.37 -6.63
N THR A 131 6.03 13.39 -6.42
CA THR A 131 5.44 13.78 -5.15
C THR A 131 4.56 12.66 -4.61
N ILE A 132 4.76 12.30 -3.34
CA ILE A 132 3.92 11.33 -2.62
C ILE A 132 3.24 12.07 -1.48
N ARG A 133 1.91 11.91 -1.38
CA ARG A 133 1.11 12.57 -0.35
C ARG A 133 0.28 11.54 0.40
N PRO A 134 0.48 11.40 1.73
CA PRO A 134 -0.35 10.54 2.55
C PRO A 134 -1.81 11.03 2.58
N LEU A 135 -2.74 10.08 2.53
CA LEU A 135 -4.18 10.26 2.63
C LEU A 135 -4.69 9.60 3.91
N PRO A 136 -5.84 10.03 4.47
CA PRO A 136 -6.44 9.34 5.59
C PRO A 136 -6.93 7.94 5.18
N ALA A 137 -6.78 6.97 6.07
CA ALA A 137 -7.38 5.64 5.94
C ALA A 137 -7.99 5.23 7.29
N LEU A 138 -9.19 4.64 7.25
CA LEU A 138 -9.92 4.23 8.45
C LEU A 138 -9.81 2.71 8.64
N HIS A 139 -8.86 2.30 9.46
CA HIS A 139 -8.58 0.89 9.72
C HIS A 139 -8.54 0.57 11.22
N THR A 140 -8.29 -0.70 11.59
CA THR A 140 -8.22 -1.15 13.00
C THR A 140 -6.99 -0.64 13.73
N VAL A 141 -5.92 -0.32 12.99
CA VAL A 141 -4.71 0.36 13.47
C VAL A 141 -4.55 1.69 12.71
N PRO A 142 -3.77 2.65 13.20
CA PRO A 142 -3.47 3.86 12.46
C PRO A 142 -2.91 3.55 11.08
N ALA A 143 -3.61 4.02 10.04
CA ALA A 143 -3.32 3.69 8.65
C ALA A 143 -3.30 4.93 7.76
N LEU A 144 -2.63 4.82 6.62
CA LEU A 144 -2.54 5.82 5.57
C LEU A 144 -2.84 5.18 4.20
N GLY A 145 -3.49 5.93 3.34
CA GLY A 145 -3.39 5.77 1.91
C GLY A 145 -2.31 6.68 1.33
N TYR A 146 -2.04 6.60 0.04
CA TYR A 146 -1.06 7.44 -0.64
C TYR A 146 -1.57 7.91 -2.01
N CYS A 147 -1.37 9.20 -2.29
CA CYS A 147 -1.49 9.77 -3.61
C CYS A 147 -0.09 9.96 -4.19
N LEU A 148 0.15 9.37 -5.34
CA LEU A 148 1.39 9.53 -6.12
C LEU A 148 1.12 10.47 -7.28
N ASP A 149 1.97 11.48 -7.44
CA ASP A 149 1.88 12.50 -8.47
C ASP A 149 3.16 12.52 -9.32
N SER A 150 3.01 12.21 -10.60
CA SER A 150 4.11 12.21 -11.58
C SER A 150 4.30 13.57 -12.25
N GLY A 151 3.45 14.54 -11.99
CA GLY A 151 3.34 15.79 -12.76
C GLY A 151 2.54 15.65 -14.05
N GLN A 152 2.24 14.43 -14.51
CA GLN A 152 1.45 14.15 -15.72
C GLN A 152 0.12 13.45 -15.44
N GLY A 153 0.01 12.85 -14.28
CA GLY A 153 -1.16 12.14 -13.80
C GLY A 153 -0.95 11.63 -12.39
N LYS A 154 -2.02 11.19 -11.75
CA LYS A 154 -1.99 10.75 -10.36
C LYS A 154 -2.59 9.37 -10.18
N LEU A 155 -2.06 8.65 -9.18
CA LEU A 155 -2.57 7.38 -8.71
C LEU A 155 -2.84 7.49 -7.21
N VAL A 156 -3.98 6.97 -6.78
CA VAL A 156 -4.31 6.80 -5.36
C VAL A 156 -4.30 5.31 -5.02
N PHE A 157 -3.59 4.97 -3.95
CA PHE A 157 -3.69 3.71 -3.22
C PHE A 157 -4.29 3.99 -1.84
N THR A 158 -5.44 3.41 -1.53
CA THR A 158 -6.17 3.74 -0.29
C THR A 158 -5.55 3.13 0.96
N GLY A 159 -4.63 2.15 0.82
CA GLY A 159 -4.31 1.24 1.92
C GLY A 159 -5.53 0.40 2.29
N ASP A 160 -5.46 -0.28 3.44
CA ASP A 160 -6.60 -0.97 4.03
C ASP A 160 -7.49 0.05 4.74
N THR A 161 -8.78 0.02 4.42
CA THR A 161 -9.73 1.01 4.92
C THR A 161 -11.17 0.50 4.80
N THR A 162 -12.05 0.98 5.64
CA THR A 162 -13.49 0.89 5.39
C THR A 162 -14.00 2.18 4.75
N TYR A 163 -15.30 2.27 4.49
CA TYR A 163 -15.94 3.49 3.99
C TYR A 163 -15.64 4.68 4.92
N SER A 164 -15.22 5.79 4.33
CA SER A 164 -14.86 7.02 5.04
C SER A 164 -15.17 8.25 4.18
N ASP A 165 -16.00 9.15 4.70
CA ASP A 165 -16.30 10.44 4.05
C ASP A 165 -15.03 11.31 3.95
N GLU A 166 -14.15 11.25 4.96
CA GLU A 166 -12.88 11.98 4.96
C GLU A 166 -11.97 11.54 3.81
N LEU A 167 -11.83 10.22 3.57
CA LEU A 167 -11.06 9.69 2.45
C LEU A 167 -11.65 10.16 1.11
N ILE A 168 -12.97 10.10 0.96
CA ILE A 168 -13.69 10.55 -0.24
C ILE A 168 -13.44 12.03 -0.52
N GLU A 169 -13.51 12.87 0.51
CA GLU A 169 -13.21 14.29 0.38
C GLU A 169 -11.77 14.55 -0.11
N HIS A 170 -10.79 13.81 0.43
CA HIS A 170 -9.40 13.93 0.01
C HIS A 170 -9.22 13.48 -1.44
N ILE A 171 -9.79 12.33 -1.83
CA ILE A 171 -9.73 11.85 -3.22
C ILE A 171 -10.37 12.86 -4.17
N ASN A 172 -11.52 13.41 -3.82
CA ASN A 172 -12.27 14.35 -4.66
C ASN A 172 -11.60 15.72 -4.84
N ARG A 173 -10.55 16.05 -4.06
CA ARG A 173 -9.70 17.24 -4.25
C ARG A 173 -8.52 16.99 -5.19
N ILE A 174 -8.31 15.75 -5.62
CA ILE A 174 -7.20 15.38 -6.50
C ILE A 174 -7.65 15.59 -7.95
N SER A 175 -6.99 16.52 -8.65
CA SER A 175 -7.14 16.66 -10.12
C SER A 175 -6.32 15.58 -10.83
N ASP A 176 -6.71 15.24 -12.05
CA ASP A 176 -5.97 14.33 -12.95
C ASP A 176 -5.69 12.93 -12.37
N LEU A 177 -6.64 12.44 -11.54
CA LEU A 177 -6.60 11.11 -10.98
C LEU A 177 -6.85 10.07 -12.09
N ARG A 178 -5.82 9.31 -12.46
CA ARG A 178 -5.89 8.27 -13.49
C ARG A 178 -6.28 6.92 -12.91
N TYR A 179 -5.74 6.57 -11.75
CA TYR A 179 -5.96 5.27 -11.12
C TYR A 179 -6.36 5.41 -9.66
N LEU A 180 -7.37 4.64 -9.26
CA LEU A 180 -7.78 4.46 -7.88
C LEU A 180 -7.65 2.98 -7.52
N ILE A 181 -6.61 2.62 -6.76
CA ILE A 181 -6.44 1.29 -6.17
C ILE A 181 -7.14 1.30 -4.81
N VAL A 182 -8.20 0.51 -4.67
CA VAL A 182 -9.04 0.44 -3.48
C VAL A 182 -9.29 -1.01 -3.08
N GLU A 183 -9.35 -1.28 -1.78
CA GLU A 183 -9.53 -2.62 -1.24
C GLU A 183 -10.97 -3.12 -1.30
N ALA A 184 -11.15 -4.46 -1.33
CA ALA A 184 -12.38 -5.15 -0.96
C ALA A 184 -12.04 -6.54 -0.41
N ALA A 185 -12.07 -6.69 0.92
CA ALA A 185 -11.57 -7.91 1.56
C ALA A 185 -12.63 -9.01 1.70
N PHE A 186 -13.91 -8.68 1.85
CA PHE A 186 -14.97 -9.62 2.20
C PHE A 186 -16.17 -9.51 1.26
N PRO A 187 -16.90 -10.62 0.99
CA PRO A 187 -18.18 -10.56 0.28
C PRO A 187 -19.26 -9.93 1.15
N ASP A 188 -20.34 -9.40 0.57
CA ASP A 188 -21.43 -8.73 1.28
C ASP A 188 -22.10 -9.60 2.35
N ALA A 189 -22.16 -10.92 2.15
CA ALA A 189 -22.63 -11.84 3.19
C ALA A 189 -21.79 -11.81 4.48
N GLN A 190 -20.60 -11.22 4.45
CA GLN A 190 -19.71 -11.02 5.59
C GLN A 190 -19.53 -9.53 5.94
N GLN A 191 -20.47 -8.66 5.59
CA GLN A 191 -20.42 -7.23 5.88
C GLN A 191 -20.17 -6.93 7.36
N GLY A 192 -20.78 -7.70 8.30
CA GLY A 192 -20.52 -7.53 9.72
C GLY A 192 -19.05 -7.74 10.09
N LEU A 193 -18.37 -8.70 9.46
CA LEU A 193 -16.93 -8.93 9.64
C LEU A 193 -16.11 -7.80 8.98
N ALA A 194 -16.49 -7.38 7.78
CA ALA A 194 -15.84 -6.24 7.10
C ALA A 194 -15.88 -4.98 7.98
N LEU A 195 -17.02 -4.64 8.55
CA LEU A 195 -17.16 -3.49 9.46
C LEU A 195 -16.33 -3.66 10.74
N ALA A 196 -16.36 -4.84 11.37
CA ALA A 196 -15.62 -5.11 12.60
C ALA A 196 -14.10 -5.04 12.39
N SER A 197 -13.59 -5.49 11.23
CA SER A 197 -12.18 -5.44 10.84
C SER A 197 -11.80 -4.17 10.06
N ARG A 198 -12.75 -3.25 9.86
CA ARG A 198 -12.58 -2.01 9.10
C ARG A 198 -11.99 -2.21 7.70
N HIS A 199 -12.54 -3.21 7.00
CA HIS A 199 -12.33 -3.43 5.59
C HIS A 199 -13.59 -3.10 4.79
N MET A 200 -13.47 -3.09 3.45
CA MET A 200 -14.61 -2.96 2.56
C MET A 200 -15.20 -4.31 2.17
N CYS A 201 -16.48 -4.29 1.84
CA CYS A 201 -17.21 -5.28 1.07
C CYS A 201 -17.84 -4.58 -0.15
N PRO A 202 -18.39 -5.31 -1.14
CA PRO A 202 -18.93 -4.73 -2.37
C PRO A 202 -19.92 -3.60 -2.17
N SER A 203 -20.84 -3.71 -1.22
CA SER A 203 -21.84 -2.68 -0.93
C SER A 203 -21.25 -1.40 -0.35
N LEU A 204 -20.22 -1.50 0.52
CA LEU A 204 -19.50 -0.34 1.06
C LEU A 204 -18.63 0.31 -0.04
N LEU A 205 -18.00 -0.50 -0.88
CA LEU A 205 -17.25 -0.02 -2.03
C LEU A 205 -18.14 0.73 -3.02
N ALA A 206 -19.30 0.17 -3.38
CA ALA A 206 -20.28 0.80 -4.26
C ALA A 206 -20.67 2.20 -3.73
N ARG A 207 -21.00 2.28 -2.45
CA ARG A 207 -21.32 3.55 -1.78
C ARG A 207 -20.18 4.56 -1.85
N LEU A 208 -18.91 4.12 -1.74
CA LEU A 208 -17.75 4.98 -1.90
C LEU A 208 -17.64 5.46 -3.35
N LEU A 209 -17.73 4.54 -4.33
CA LEU A 209 -17.54 4.84 -5.75
C LEU A 209 -18.60 5.80 -6.29
N ASP A 210 -19.83 5.75 -5.78
CA ASP A 210 -20.91 6.68 -6.14
C ASP A 210 -20.58 8.14 -5.80
N GLN A 211 -19.69 8.36 -4.83
CA GLN A 211 -19.30 9.71 -4.40
C GLN A 211 -17.98 10.19 -4.99
N ILE A 212 -17.21 9.32 -5.67
CA ILE A 212 -15.96 9.71 -6.31
C ILE A 212 -16.24 10.58 -7.54
N LYS A 213 -15.60 11.73 -7.59
CA LYS A 213 -15.64 12.64 -8.74
C LYS A 213 -14.58 12.25 -9.77
N GLY A 214 -14.77 12.72 -11.02
CA GLY A 214 -13.88 12.36 -12.13
C GLY A 214 -14.12 10.93 -12.60
N ASP A 215 -13.23 10.42 -13.44
CA ASP A 215 -13.38 9.10 -14.10
C ASP A 215 -12.09 8.27 -14.02
N PRO A 216 -11.57 8.00 -12.79
CA PRO A 216 -10.37 7.18 -12.64
C PRO A 216 -10.65 5.72 -13.03
N GLN A 217 -9.64 5.02 -13.50
CA GLN A 217 -9.68 3.56 -13.57
C GLN A 217 -9.63 2.99 -12.16
N VAL A 218 -10.70 2.29 -11.75
CA VAL A 218 -10.81 1.69 -10.40
C VAL A 218 -10.26 0.26 -10.43
N LEU A 219 -9.29 -0.01 -9.56
CA LEU A 219 -8.61 -1.29 -9.45
C LEU A 219 -8.79 -1.86 -8.03
N ILE A 220 -9.32 -3.08 -7.97
CA ILE A 220 -9.67 -3.73 -6.69
C ILE A 220 -8.52 -4.59 -6.19
N THR A 221 -8.03 -4.23 -5.00
CA THR A 221 -6.94 -4.93 -4.29
C THR A 221 -7.44 -5.66 -3.04
N HIS A 222 -6.53 -6.34 -2.35
CA HIS A 222 -6.71 -6.94 -1.02
C HIS A 222 -7.83 -8.00 -0.94
N LEU A 223 -8.15 -8.65 -2.06
CA LEU A 223 -9.12 -9.73 -2.09
C LEU A 223 -8.64 -10.91 -1.23
N LYS A 224 -9.44 -11.32 -0.23
CA LYS A 224 -9.07 -12.46 0.62
C LYS A 224 -9.04 -13.77 -0.17
N PRO A 225 -8.02 -14.62 0.02
CA PRO A 225 -7.89 -15.90 -0.65
C PRO A 225 -9.15 -16.78 -0.50
N GLY A 226 -9.55 -17.43 -1.58
CA GLY A 226 -10.75 -18.26 -1.64
C GLY A 226 -12.07 -17.50 -1.78
N LYS A 227 -12.06 -16.16 -1.66
CA LYS A 227 -13.28 -15.33 -1.76
C LYS A 227 -13.25 -14.35 -2.95
N GLY A 228 -12.11 -14.20 -3.60
CA GLY A 228 -11.90 -13.17 -4.63
C GLY A 228 -12.89 -13.23 -5.79
N GLU A 229 -13.23 -14.43 -6.29
CA GLU A 229 -14.18 -14.58 -7.39
C GLU A 229 -15.58 -14.09 -6.99
N ARG A 230 -16.04 -14.50 -5.80
CA ARG A 230 -17.32 -14.07 -5.27
C ARG A 230 -17.36 -12.55 -5.06
N ILE A 231 -16.34 -11.99 -4.43
CA ILE A 231 -16.24 -10.54 -4.18
C ILE A 231 -16.31 -9.78 -5.51
N MET A 232 -15.52 -10.20 -6.51
CA MET A 232 -15.52 -9.56 -7.83
C MET A 232 -16.86 -9.70 -8.55
N THR A 233 -17.54 -10.86 -8.45
CA THR A 233 -18.89 -11.04 -9.02
C THR A 233 -19.87 -10.05 -8.39
N GLU A 234 -19.85 -9.90 -7.08
CA GLU A 234 -20.70 -8.94 -6.36
C GLU A 234 -20.35 -7.49 -6.76
N ILE A 235 -19.05 -7.13 -6.89
CA ILE A 235 -18.61 -5.80 -7.35
C ILE A 235 -19.05 -5.52 -8.78
N LEU A 236 -18.92 -6.48 -9.69
CA LEU A 236 -19.30 -6.33 -11.11
C LEU A 236 -20.83 -6.26 -11.31
N SER A 237 -21.63 -6.63 -10.32
CA SER A 237 -23.07 -6.40 -10.32
C SER A 237 -23.46 -4.94 -10.03
N TYR A 238 -22.51 -4.14 -9.56
CA TYR A 238 -22.69 -2.72 -9.31
C TYR A 238 -22.97 -1.94 -10.60
N GLN A 239 -24.03 -1.14 -10.61
CA GLN A 239 -24.53 -0.38 -11.76
C GLN A 239 -24.16 1.10 -11.70
N GLY A 240 -23.00 1.42 -11.18
CA GLY A 240 -22.51 2.79 -11.06
C GLY A 240 -21.78 3.31 -12.31
N ARG A 241 -21.35 4.56 -12.26
CA ARG A 241 -20.62 5.24 -13.32
C ARG A 241 -19.22 4.66 -13.55
N LEU A 242 -18.53 4.29 -12.46
CA LEU A 242 -17.18 3.74 -12.52
C LEU A 242 -17.23 2.22 -12.73
N SER A 243 -16.27 1.69 -13.48
CA SER A 243 -16.18 0.25 -13.82
C SER A 243 -14.98 -0.38 -13.10
N PRO A 244 -15.17 -0.96 -11.90
CA PRO A 244 -14.06 -1.58 -11.17
C PRO A 244 -13.51 -2.80 -11.89
N ARG A 245 -12.19 -2.98 -11.82
CA ARG A 245 -11.47 -4.17 -12.33
C ARG A 245 -10.62 -4.76 -11.23
N ARG A 246 -10.36 -6.07 -11.31
CA ARG A 246 -9.41 -6.72 -10.42
C ARG A 246 -8.00 -6.21 -10.69
N LEU A 247 -7.25 -5.88 -9.63
CA LEU A 247 -5.81 -5.69 -9.69
C LEU A 247 -5.13 -7.07 -9.64
N GLU A 248 -4.10 -7.27 -10.46
CA GLU A 248 -3.40 -8.55 -10.55
C GLU A 248 -1.88 -8.33 -10.45
N SER A 249 -1.18 -9.29 -9.83
CA SER A 249 0.29 -9.27 -9.77
C SER A 249 0.87 -9.28 -11.18
N GLY A 250 1.94 -8.50 -11.40
CA GLY A 250 2.57 -8.28 -12.69
C GLY A 250 1.96 -7.15 -13.52
N MET A 251 0.78 -6.60 -13.16
CA MET A 251 0.25 -5.41 -13.82
C MET A 251 1.19 -4.22 -13.69
N ARG A 252 1.23 -3.39 -14.74
CA ARG A 252 2.00 -2.14 -14.79
C ARG A 252 1.06 -0.99 -15.12
N LEU A 253 1.10 0.06 -14.32
CA LEU A 253 0.26 1.25 -14.45
C LEU A 253 1.17 2.46 -14.71
N GLU A 254 0.93 3.17 -15.81
CA GLU A 254 1.70 4.38 -16.16
C GLU A 254 0.80 5.63 -15.99
N PHE A 255 1.32 6.64 -15.32
CA PHE A 255 0.56 7.87 -14.99
C PHE A 255 1.46 9.07 -14.82
#